data_201d056a5ae0c4dcca72c6f3e7024f87
#
_entry.id   201d056a5ae0c4dcca72c6f3e7024f87
#
_cell.length_a   1.000
_cell.length_b   1.000
_cell.length_c   1.000
_cell.angle_alpha   90.00
_cell.angle_beta   90.00
_cell.angle_gamma   90.00
#
_symmetry.space_group_name_H-M   'P 1'
#
loop_
_entity.id
_entity.type
_entity.pdbx_description
1 polymer ?
#
loop_
_entity_poly.entity_id
_entity_poly.type
_entity_poly.pdbx_seq_one_letter_code
_entity_poly.pdbx_strand_id
1 'polypeptide(L)'
;MRTMFNVSIPASLRVFALSLAALTLGACSSSVEGPGGKITKVKYYHLQPAVPAITQVQAVNFEREHYLYGAVTAEEIRNRFGHYYTIFWKLDDRTGPVTVRFDYRMANSALKSFSKEIVVDDIRRSNITKFEVNGAEYQKNGRVTMWKVSVLRGKEELVSQQSFLWY
;
A
#
# COMPACT_ATOMS: atom_id res chain seq x y z
N MET A 1 54.79 -12.85 28.08
CA MET A 1 53.93 -13.86 28.71
C MET A 1 52.50 -13.36 28.65
N ARG A 2 51.72 -13.80 27.65
CA ARG A 2 50.32 -13.36 27.41
C ARG A 2 49.43 -14.50 27.91
N THR A 3 48.78 -14.32 29.04
CA THR A 3 47.75 -15.23 29.56
C THR A 3 46.45 -15.02 28.80
N MET A 4 46.06 -15.95 27.93
CA MET A 4 44.74 -16.00 27.31
C MET A 4 43.73 -16.51 28.34
N PHE A 5 42.85 -15.64 28.79
CA PHE A 5 41.67 -16.04 29.56
C PHE A 5 40.65 -16.72 28.64
N ASN A 6 40.53 -18.01 28.76
CA ASN A 6 39.55 -18.80 28.04
C ASN A 6 38.23 -18.75 28.82
N VAL A 7 37.33 -17.82 28.47
CA VAL A 7 36.01 -17.73 29.13
C VAL A 7 35.10 -18.80 28.54
N SER A 8 34.91 -19.86 29.28
CA SER A 8 33.99 -20.95 28.95
C SER A 8 32.55 -20.49 29.26
N ILE A 9 31.77 -20.15 28.24
CA ILE A 9 30.36 -19.81 28.39
C ILE A 9 29.55 -21.10 28.60
N PRO A 10 28.75 -21.24 29.68
CA PRO A 10 27.98 -22.42 29.95
C PRO A 10 26.92 -22.68 28.86
N ALA A 11 26.68 -23.97 28.57
CA ALA A 11 25.77 -24.38 27.49
C ALA A 11 24.34 -23.82 27.64
N SER A 12 23.87 -23.66 28.86
CA SER A 12 22.58 -23.06 29.19
C SER A 12 22.45 -21.60 28.71
N LEU A 13 23.52 -20.82 28.81
CA LEU A 13 23.53 -19.41 28.37
C LEU A 13 23.54 -19.30 26.85
N ARG A 14 24.16 -20.27 26.14
CA ARG A 14 24.14 -20.32 24.66
C ARG A 14 22.76 -20.68 24.12
N VAL A 15 22.05 -21.61 24.77
CA VAL A 15 20.69 -22.00 24.39
C VAL A 15 19.71 -20.84 24.61
N PHE A 16 19.86 -20.10 25.72
CA PHE A 16 19.02 -18.94 26.03
C PHE A 16 19.25 -17.78 25.04
N ALA A 17 20.49 -17.52 24.66
CA ALA A 17 20.82 -16.49 23.65
C ALA A 17 20.31 -16.87 22.28
N LEU A 18 20.32 -18.11 21.85
CA LEU A 18 19.79 -18.63 20.61
C LEU A 18 18.25 -18.56 20.56
N SER A 19 17.55 -18.84 21.66
CA SER A 19 16.11 -18.75 21.75
C SER A 19 15.61 -17.28 21.71
N LEU A 20 16.35 -16.37 22.34
CA LEU A 20 16.03 -14.94 22.32
C LEU A 20 16.24 -14.32 20.92
N ALA A 21 17.27 -14.76 20.18
CA ALA A 21 17.53 -14.33 18.80
C ALA A 21 16.45 -14.84 17.81
N ALA A 22 15.86 -16.00 18.05
CA ALA A 22 14.79 -16.54 17.20
C ALA A 22 13.46 -15.79 17.36
N LEU A 23 13.21 -15.16 18.50
CA LEU A 23 12.00 -14.38 18.77
C LEU A 23 11.97 -13.00 18.06
N THR A 24 13.11 -12.48 17.61
CA THR A 24 13.21 -11.17 16.97
C THR A 24 12.99 -11.19 15.45
N LEU A 25 12.86 -12.36 14.82
CA LEU A 25 12.67 -12.53 13.38
C LEU A 25 11.20 -12.43 12.93
N GLY A 26 10.28 -12.07 13.80
CA GLY A 26 8.91 -11.69 13.46
C GLY A 26 8.89 -10.34 12.76
N ALA A 27 9.50 -10.25 11.56
CA ALA A 27 9.47 -9.05 10.74
C ALA A 27 8.02 -8.72 10.41
N CYS A 28 7.58 -7.51 10.77
CA CYS A 28 6.27 -6.96 10.44
C CYS A 28 6.00 -7.03 8.94
N SER A 29 5.40 -8.11 8.50
CA SER A 29 4.76 -8.19 7.19
C SER A 29 3.44 -7.43 7.31
N SER A 30 3.31 -6.29 6.64
CA SER A 30 2.05 -5.55 6.52
C SER A 30 1.04 -6.24 5.57
N SER A 31 1.21 -7.54 5.32
CA SER A 31 0.31 -8.32 4.51
C SER A 31 -0.96 -8.66 5.27
N VAL A 32 -2.11 -8.50 4.61
CA VAL A 32 -3.40 -8.95 5.12
C VAL A 32 -3.81 -10.20 4.36
N GLU A 33 -4.16 -11.26 5.09
CA GLU A 33 -4.65 -12.52 4.53
C GLU A 33 -6.18 -12.59 4.61
N GLY A 34 -6.80 -13.19 3.60
CA GLY A 34 -8.22 -13.46 3.48
C GLY A 34 -8.49 -14.89 3.07
N PRO A 35 -9.77 -15.29 2.94
CA PRO A 35 -10.15 -16.69 2.65
C PRO A 35 -9.66 -17.22 1.31
N GLY A 36 -9.34 -16.37 0.32
CA GLY A 36 -8.92 -16.79 -1.02
C GLY A 36 -7.63 -16.13 -1.51
N GLY A 37 -6.88 -15.45 -0.64
CA GLY A 37 -5.64 -14.81 -1.05
C GLY A 37 -5.13 -13.80 -0.05
N LYS A 38 -4.22 -12.92 -0.51
CA LYS A 38 -3.62 -11.89 0.35
C LYS A 38 -3.31 -10.60 -0.38
N ILE A 39 -3.45 -9.49 0.32
CA ILE A 39 -2.91 -8.19 -0.06
C ILE A 39 -1.55 -8.07 0.62
N THR A 40 -0.48 -8.04 -0.19
CA THR A 40 0.89 -8.04 0.34
C THR A 40 1.38 -6.64 0.66
N LYS A 41 0.83 -5.63 -0.01
CA LYS A 41 1.20 -4.23 0.22
C LYS A 41 0.19 -3.29 -0.43
N VAL A 42 -0.11 -2.21 0.22
CA VAL A 42 -0.74 -1.02 -0.38
C VAL A 42 0.26 0.13 -0.33
N LYS A 43 0.72 0.59 -1.49
CA LYS A 43 1.48 1.83 -1.60
C LYS A 43 0.51 2.97 -1.80
N TYR A 44 0.69 4.02 -1.03
CA TYR A 44 -0.10 5.22 -1.07
C TYR A 44 0.81 6.43 -1.33
N TYR A 45 0.40 7.29 -2.26
CA TYR A 45 1.05 8.56 -2.52
C TYR A 45 0.01 9.67 -2.66
N HIS A 46 0.24 10.81 -2.01
CA HIS A 46 -0.59 12.00 -2.12
C HIS A 46 0.21 13.12 -2.79
N LEU A 47 -0.09 13.38 -4.05
CA LEU A 47 0.49 14.48 -4.81
C LEU A 47 -0.27 15.77 -4.48
N GLN A 48 0.34 16.63 -3.66
CA GLN A 48 -0.25 17.88 -3.20
C GLN A 48 0.22 19.08 -4.02
N PRO A 49 -0.64 20.10 -4.23
CA PRO A 49 -0.25 21.32 -4.93
C PRO A 49 0.77 22.17 -4.18
N ALA A 50 0.69 22.20 -2.85
CA ALA A 50 1.44 23.11 -1.98
C ALA A 50 2.81 22.60 -1.49
N VAL A 51 3.25 21.41 -1.93
CA VAL A 51 4.59 20.92 -1.55
C VAL A 51 5.65 21.69 -2.36
N PRO A 52 6.70 22.25 -1.72
CA PRO A 52 7.79 22.90 -2.45
C PRO A 52 8.34 22.01 -3.55
N ALA A 53 8.64 22.60 -4.70
CA ALA A 53 9.12 21.87 -5.87
C ALA A 53 10.45 21.12 -5.62
N ILE A 54 11.21 21.54 -4.61
CA ILE A 54 12.50 20.94 -4.26
C ILE A 54 12.52 20.69 -2.75
N THR A 55 12.64 19.43 -2.37
CA THR A 55 12.96 19.02 -0.99
C THR A 55 14.37 18.45 -0.98
N GLN A 56 15.02 18.43 0.19
CA GLN A 56 16.34 17.79 0.34
C GLN A 56 16.27 16.25 0.24
N VAL A 57 15.07 15.68 0.24
CA VAL A 57 14.85 14.23 0.16
C VAL A 57 14.62 13.84 -1.30
N GLN A 58 15.63 13.28 -1.94
CA GLN A 58 15.59 12.87 -3.36
C GLN A 58 14.44 11.93 -3.70
N ALA A 59 14.09 11.01 -2.78
CA ALA A 59 12.98 10.05 -3.01
C ALA A 59 11.63 10.75 -3.17
N VAL A 60 11.37 11.84 -2.42
CA VAL A 60 10.14 12.62 -2.52
C VAL A 60 10.08 13.38 -3.84
N ASN A 61 11.21 13.94 -4.28
CA ASN A 61 11.31 14.62 -5.57
C ASN A 61 11.06 13.64 -6.72
N PHE A 62 11.67 12.45 -6.67
CA PHE A 62 11.50 11.41 -7.70
C PHE A 62 10.04 10.97 -7.83
N GLU A 63 9.34 10.70 -6.71
CA GLU A 63 7.92 10.32 -6.76
C GLU A 63 7.06 11.46 -7.33
N ARG A 64 7.33 12.70 -6.95
CA ARG A 64 6.63 13.87 -7.50
C ARG A 64 6.86 14.02 -8.99
N GLU A 65 8.09 13.95 -9.47
CA GLU A 65 8.46 14.02 -10.88
C GLU A 65 7.82 12.88 -11.69
N HIS A 66 7.79 11.67 -11.12
CA HIS A 66 7.15 10.51 -11.74
C HIS A 66 5.66 10.78 -12.02
N TYR A 67 4.92 11.31 -11.06
CA TYR A 67 3.48 11.59 -11.26
C TYR A 67 3.21 12.84 -12.11
N LEU A 68 4.15 13.79 -12.17
CA LEU A 68 4.04 14.99 -13.01
C LEU A 68 4.61 14.79 -14.41
N TYR A 69 5.31 13.68 -14.66
CA TYR A 69 5.98 13.44 -15.94
C TYR A 69 5.03 13.59 -17.14
N GLY A 70 5.43 14.41 -18.11
CA GLY A 70 4.64 14.68 -19.30
C GLY A 70 3.54 15.75 -19.15
N ALA A 71 3.32 16.30 -17.96
CA ALA A 71 2.45 17.47 -17.79
C ALA A 71 3.24 18.75 -18.12
N VAL A 72 2.75 19.53 -19.08
CA VAL A 72 3.39 20.75 -19.59
C VAL A 72 2.64 22.01 -19.12
N THR A 73 1.32 21.96 -19.14
CA THR A 73 0.48 23.13 -18.78
C THR A 73 0.14 23.12 -17.29
N ALA A 74 -0.18 24.31 -16.77
CA ALA A 74 -0.66 24.44 -15.38
C ALA A 74 -1.95 23.67 -15.12
N GLU A 75 -2.79 23.50 -16.15
CA GLU A 75 -4.02 22.71 -16.06
C GLU A 75 -3.72 21.21 -15.98
N GLU A 76 -2.84 20.68 -16.81
CA GLU A 76 -2.39 19.29 -16.75
C GLU A 76 -1.75 18.99 -15.41
N ILE A 77 -0.91 19.87 -14.89
CA ILE A 77 -0.32 19.74 -13.54
C ILE A 77 -1.42 19.69 -12.48
N ARG A 78 -2.40 20.60 -12.51
CA ARG A 78 -3.52 20.61 -11.56
C ARG A 78 -4.34 19.32 -11.62
N ASN A 79 -4.56 18.77 -12.80
CA ASN A 79 -5.33 17.55 -13.00
C ASN A 79 -4.59 16.30 -12.51
N ARG A 80 -3.29 16.39 -12.24
CA ARG A 80 -2.52 15.29 -11.64
C ARG A 80 -2.49 15.33 -10.11
N PHE A 81 -2.85 16.44 -9.48
CA PHE A 81 -2.95 16.47 -8.03
C PHE A 81 -4.03 15.53 -7.51
N GLY A 82 -3.69 14.76 -6.47
CA GLY A 82 -4.58 13.76 -5.90
C GLY A 82 -3.88 12.61 -5.22
N HIS A 83 -4.62 11.53 -5.06
CA HIS A 83 -4.20 10.34 -4.37
C HIS A 83 -3.98 9.19 -5.34
N TYR A 84 -2.89 8.48 -5.16
CA TYR A 84 -2.47 7.33 -5.97
C TYR A 84 -2.29 6.12 -5.07
N TYR A 85 -2.96 5.02 -5.40
CA TYR A 85 -2.90 3.76 -4.67
C TYR A 85 -2.38 2.67 -5.59
N THR A 86 -1.37 1.93 -5.15
CA THR A 86 -0.86 0.75 -5.83
C THR A 86 -1.04 -0.44 -4.91
N ILE A 87 -1.91 -1.36 -5.31
CA ILE A 87 -2.32 -2.53 -4.55
C ILE A 87 -1.56 -3.73 -5.07
N PHE A 88 -0.78 -4.38 -4.23
CA PHE A 88 -0.07 -5.63 -4.52
C PHE A 88 -0.82 -6.77 -3.87
N TRP A 89 -1.28 -7.73 -4.69
CA TRP A 89 -2.11 -8.83 -4.21
C TRP A 89 -1.78 -10.15 -4.88
N LYS A 90 -2.16 -11.25 -4.23
CA LYS A 90 -2.00 -12.63 -4.71
C LYS A 90 -3.25 -13.40 -4.35
N LEU A 91 -3.63 -14.36 -5.20
CA LEU A 91 -4.71 -15.30 -4.93
C LEU A 91 -4.17 -16.72 -4.91
N ASP A 92 -4.82 -17.57 -4.13
CA ASP A 92 -4.52 -18.99 -4.04
C ASP A 92 -5.04 -19.70 -5.29
N ASP A 93 -6.31 -19.43 -5.66
CA ASP A 93 -6.88 -19.83 -6.94
C ASP A 93 -6.80 -18.67 -7.95
N ARG A 94 -6.26 -18.93 -9.14
CA ARG A 94 -6.04 -17.97 -10.21
C ARG A 94 -6.97 -18.19 -11.41
N THR A 95 -8.00 -19.02 -11.26
CA THR A 95 -8.96 -19.30 -12.31
C THR A 95 -10.07 -18.25 -12.36
N GLY A 96 -10.45 -17.87 -13.58
CA GLY A 96 -11.53 -16.91 -13.82
C GLY A 96 -11.22 -15.47 -13.43
N PRO A 97 -12.05 -14.52 -13.84
CA PRO A 97 -11.89 -13.10 -13.58
C PRO A 97 -12.16 -12.76 -12.12
N VAL A 98 -11.49 -11.68 -11.64
CA VAL A 98 -11.76 -11.05 -10.35
C VAL A 98 -11.94 -9.56 -10.53
N THR A 99 -12.69 -8.95 -9.62
CA THR A 99 -12.87 -7.50 -9.54
C THR A 99 -12.08 -6.98 -8.34
N VAL A 100 -11.18 -6.06 -8.59
CA VAL A 100 -10.53 -5.29 -7.52
C VAL A 100 -11.35 -4.03 -7.34
N ARG A 101 -11.99 -3.87 -6.16
CA ARG A 101 -12.82 -2.73 -5.80
C ARG A 101 -12.12 -1.86 -4.78
N PHE A 102 -12.17 -0.56 -5.02
CA PHE A 102 -11.60 0.46 -4.15
C PHE A 102 -12.72 1.42 -3.72
N ASP A 103 -13.15 1.29 -2.47
CA ASP A 103 -14.13 2.15 -1.83
C ASP A 103 -13.40 3.23 -1.02
N TYR A 104 -13.86 4.49 -1.09
CA TYR A 104 -13.21 5.59 -0.39
C TYR A 104 -14.19 6.70 -0.03
N ARG A 105 -13.81 7.51 0.96
CA ARG A 105 -14.52 8.73 1.35
C ARG A 105 -13.57 9.91 1.28
N MET A 106 -14.14 11.07 0.96
CA MET A 106 -13.38 12.30 0.74
C MET A 106 -13.77 13.38 1.75
N ALA A 107 -12.83 14.28 2.07
CA ALA A 107 -12.97 15.23 3.15
C ALA A 107 -14.19 16.17 3.01
N ASN A 108 -14.51 16.59 1.79
CA ASN A 108 -15.58 17.55 1.52
C ASN A 108 -16.88 16.88 1.03
N SER A 109 -16.99 15.56 1.15
CA SER A 109 -18.13 14.78 0.65
C SER A 109 -19.08 14.30 1.73
N ALA A 110 -18.95 14.81 2.95
CA ALA A 110 -19.65 14.31 4.12
C ALA A 110 -19.50 12.79 4.28
N LEU A 111 -20.60 12.04 4.43
CA LEU A 111 -20.57 10.58 4.58
C LEU A 111 -20.66 9.82 3.25
N LYS A 112 -20.61 10.51 2.11
CA LYS A 112 -20.72 9.88 0.79
C LYS A 112 -19.50 8.97 0.54
N SER A 113 -19.76 7.71 0.21
CA SER A 113 -18.76 6.77 -0.27
C SER A 113 -18.72 6.77 -1.79
N PHE A 114 -17.52 6.67 -2.33
CA PHE A 114 -17.23 6.49 -3.75
C PHE A 114 -16.63 5.12 -3.95
N SER A 115 -16.79 4.56 -5.16
CA SER A 115 -16.22 3.28 -5.52
C SER A 115 -15.62 3.32 -6.91
N LYS A 116 -14.47 2.65 -7.09
CA LYS A 116 -13.85 2.36 -8.39
C LYS A 116 -13.57 0.88 -8.48
N GLU A 117 -13.80 0.30 -9.67
CA GLU A 117 -13.62 -1.14 -9.89
C GLU A 117 -12.74 -1.37 -11.12
N ILE A 118 -11.89 -2.38 -11.04
CA ILE A 118 -11.06 -2.86 -12.15
C ILE A 118 -11.20 -4.37 -12.21
N VAL A 119 -11.66 -4.88 -13.36
CA VAL A 119 -11.72 -6.31 -13.63
C VAL A 119 -10.35 -6.78 -14.11
N VAL A 120 -9.87 -7.89 -13.56
CA VAL A 120 -8.60 -8.53 -13.91
C VAL A 120 -8.89 -9.94 -14.35
N ASP A 121 -8.65 -10.23 -15.63
CA ASP A 121 -8.88 -11.54 -16.26
C ASP A 121 -7.63 -12.43 -16.23
N ASP A 122 -6.42 -11.81 -16.38
CA ASP A 122 -5.13 -12.51 -16.36
C ASP A 122 -4.50 -12.44 -14.96
N ILE A 123 -4.86 -13.41 -14.11
CA ILE A 123 -4.37 -13.47 -12.73
C ILE A 123 -3.03 -14.19 -12.66
N ARG A 124 -2.00 -13.45 -12.27
CA ARG A 124 -0.63 -13.94 -12.12
C ARG A 124 -0.32 -14.35 -10.68
N ARG A 125 0.86 -14.95 -10.47
CA ARG A 125 1.38 -15.27 -9.14
C ARG A 125 1.49 -14.02 -8.23
N SER A 126 1.68 -12.85 -8.82
CA SER A 126 1.70 -11.56 -8.14
C SER A 126 1.08 -10.52 -9.07
N ASN A 127 0.09 -9.81 -8.56
CA ASN A 127 -0.69 -8.85 -9.32
C ASN A 127 -0.56 -7.45 -8.74
N ILE A 128 -0.71 -6.46 -9.62
CA ILE A 128 -0.65 -5.05 -9.24
C ILE A 128 -1.86 -4.36 -9.86
N THR A 129 -2.65 -3.68 -9.03
CA THR A 129 -3.76 -2.85 -9.49
C THR A 129 -3.54 -1.42 -8.98
N LYS A 130 -3.78 -0.42 -9.84
CA LYS A 130 -3.60 0.99 -9.50
C LYS A 130 -4.93 1.71 -9.53
N PHE A 131 -5.17 2.53 -8.50
CA PHE A 131 -6.30 3.45 -8.44
C PHE A 131 -5.81 4.88 -8.26
N GLU A 132 -6.50 5.79 -8.92
CA GLU A 132 -6.20 7.22 -8.86
C GLU A 132 -7.48 7.98 -8.50
N VAL A 133 -7.34 8.92 -7.56
CA VAL A 133 -8.38 9.87 -7.18
C VAL A 133 -7.78 11.25 -7.35
N ASN A 134 -7.87 11.80 -8.54
CA ASN A 134 -7.20 13.02 -8.98
C ASN A 134 -8.12 13.95 -9.79
N GLY A 135 -7.57 15.02 -10.32
CA GLY A 135 -8.25 15.95 -11.20
C GLY A 135 -9.49 16.59 -10.60
N ALA A 136 -10.56 16.67 -11.37
CA ALA A 136 -11.81 17.32 -10.97
C ALA A 136 -12.44 16.71 -9.71
N GLU A 137 -12.34 15.40 -9.55
CA GLU A 137 -12.86 14.70 -8.37
C GLU A 137 -12.13 15.14 -7.09
N TYR A 138 -10.80 15.19 -7.13
CA TYR A 138 -9.97 15.65 -6.03
C TYR A 138 -10.17 17.16 -5.76
N GLN A 139 -10.24 17.99 -6.79
CA GLN A 139 -10.43 19.42 -6.64
C GLN A 139 -11.78 19.74 -5.98
N LYS A 140 -12.84 19.00 -6.33
CA LYS A 140 -14.19 19.20 -5.80
C LYS A 140 -14.36 18.67 -4.37
N ASN A 141 -13.88 17.44 -4.12
CA ASN A 141 -14.21 16.69 -2.91
C ASN A 141 -13.05 16.66 -1.89
N GLY A 142 -11.88 17.22 -2.24
CA GLY A 142 -10.73 17.28 -1.37
C GLY A 142 -9.97 15.95 -1.28
N ARG A 143 -9.23 15.76 -0.20
CA ARG A 143 -8.41 14.57 0.01
C ARG A 143 -9.24 13.34 0.38
N VAL A 144 -8.74 12.14 0.03
CA VAL A 144 -9.26 10.88 0.56
C VAL A 144 -8.93 10.79 2.05
N THR A 145 -9.93 10.53 2.88
CA THR A 145 -9.80 10.43 4.34
C THR A 145 -9.77 9.00 4.83
N MET A 146 -10.49 8.11 4.16
CA MET A 146 -10.52 6.70 4.46
C MET A 146 -10.78 5.87 3.21
N TRP A 147 -10.31 4.63 3.21
CA TRP A 147 -10.41 3.74 2.06
C TRP A 147 -10.47 2.27 2.48
N LYS A 148 -11.10 1.46 1.64
CA LYS A 148 -11.07 0.00 1.66
C LYS A 148 -10.80 -0.50 0.25
N VAL A 149 -9.93 -1.50 0.11
CA VAL A 149 -9.74 -2.25 -1.12
C VAL A 149 -10.18 -3.70 -0.88
N SER A 150 -10.92 -4.26 -1.82
CA SER A 150 -11.39 -5.65 -1.79
C SER A 150 -11.10 -6.32 -3.12
N VAL A 151 -10.68 -7.58 -3.08
CA VAL A 151 -10.57 -8.46 -4.26
C VAL A 151 -11.73 -9.43 -4.22
N LEU A 152 -12.57 -9.40 -5.24
CA LEU A 152 -13.85 -10.09 -5.29
C LEU A 152 -13.89 -11.07 -6.46
N ARG A 153 -14.47 -12.26 -6.25
CA ARG A 153 -14.87 -13.17 -7.33
C ARG A 153 -16.38 -13.24 -7.35
N GLY A 154 -16.99 -12.55 -8.31
CA GLY A 154 -18.44 -12.33 -8.29
C GLY A 154 -18.86 -11.55 -7.05
N LYS A 155 -19.60 -12.19 -6.14
CA LYS A 155 -20.05 -11.58 -4.86
C LYS A 155 -19.18 -11.95 -3.66
N GLU A 156 -18.26 -12.89 -3.83
CA GLU A 156 -17.40 -13.39 -2.75
C GLU A 156 -16.18 -12.49 -2.58
N GLU A 157 -15.95 -12.01 -1.35
CA GLU A 157 -14.75 -11.25 -0.98
C GLU A 157 -13.63 -12.25 -0.63
N LEU A 158 -12.59 -12.30 -1.47
CA LEU A 158 -11.44 -13.19 -1.30
C LEU A 158 -10.42 -12.62 -0.31
N VAL A 159 -10.24 -11.31 -0.32
CA VAL A 159 -9.38 -10.59 0.62
C VAL A 159 -9.73 -9.12 0.58
N SER A 160 -9.62 -8.44 1.72
CA SER A 160 -9.72 -6.97 1.78
C SER A 160 -8.74 -6.37 2.76
N GLN A 161 -8.39 -5.12 2.52
CA GLN A 161 -7.59 -4.28 3.40
C GLN A 161 -8.19 -2.88 3.45
N GLN A 162 -8.16 -2.27 4.62
CA GLN A 162 -8.75 -0.96 4.82
C GLN A 162 -7.85 -0.06 5.65
N SER A 163 -8.08 1.25 5.53
CA SER A 163 -7.44 2.25 6.40
C SER A 163 -8.02 2.17 7.80
N PHE A 164 -7.26 2.61 8.80
CA PHE A 164 -7.66 2.58 10.22
C PHE A 164 -9.01 3.25 10.49
N LEU A 165 -9.36 4.30 9.74
CA LEU A 165 -10.60 5.06 9.94
C LEU A 165 -11.82 4.49 9.20
N TRP A 166 -11.66 3.41 8.43
CA TRP A 166 -12.75 2.78 7.71
C TRP A 166 -13.55 1.85 8.63
N TYR A 167 -14.79 2.20 8.95
CA TYR A 167 -15.80 1.40 9.67
C TYR A 167 -17.21 1.71 9.16
#